data_14724cb765ee46acca41e9cca96e0b36
#
_entry.id   14724cb765ee46acca41e9cca96e0b36
#
_cell.length_a   1.000
_cell.length_b   1.000
_cell.length_c   1.000
_cell.angle_alpha   90.00
_cell.angle_beta   90.00
_cell.angle_gamma   90.00
#
_symmetry.space_group_name_H-M   'P 1'
#
loop_
_entity.id
_entity.type
_entity.pdbx_description
1 polymer ?
#
loop_
_entity_poly.entity_id
_entity_poly.type
_entity_poly.pdbx_seq_one_letter_code
_entity_poly.pdbx_strand_id
1 'polypeptide(L)'
;MRTPASDTELVVLIGPDGRPAGTHPKATVHTTNTPLHYAFSCYLTRPDGQVLLTRRALAKPTWPGVWTNSMCGHPGPGETPEAALRRRASQELGISPAGLDDARLILPDFSYRATDSSGIVEWEVCPVFMAVVAGEIAPNPEEVDSWQWLPGADVLRAVEATPFVFSPWMREQLDHTALRKALLA
;
A
#
# COMPACT_ATOMS: atom_id res chain seq x y z
N MET A 1 -11.54 -17.31 23.65
CA MET A 1 -11.35 -18.41 22.70
C MET A 1 -11.11 -17.73 21.34
N ARG A 2 -9.82 -17.56 20.93
CA ARG A 2 -9.46 -16.94 19.65
C ARG A 2 -9.75 -17.97 18.56
N THR A 3 -10.65 -17.63 17.65
CA THR A 3 -10.83 -18.40 16.41
C THR A 3 -9.50 -18.35 15.64
N PRO A 4 -8.93 -19.48 15.22
CA PRO A 4 -7.75 -19.44 14.38
C PRO A 4 -8.14 -18.78 13.06
N ALA A 5 -7.48 -17.69 12.71
CA ALA A 5 -7.49 -17.14 11.36
C ALA A 5 -6.74 -18.14 10.46
N SER A 6 -7.46 -19.09 9.92
CA SER A 6 -6.98 -20.04 8.94
C SER A 6 -7.76 -19.90 7.64
N ASP A 7 -7.78 -18.71 7.08
CA ASP A 7 -7.94 -18.61 5.65
C ASP A 7 -6.61 -18.07 5.14
N THR A 8 -5.91 -18.91 4.41
CA THR A 8 -4.64 -18.55 3.76
C THR A 8 -4.95 -17.39 2.82
N GLU A 9 -4.57 -16.18 3.23
CA GLU A 9 -4.75 -14.99 2.38
C GLU A 9 -4.03 -15.25 1.06
N LEU A 10 -4.77 -15.15 -0.05
CA LEU A 10 -4.24 -15.42 -1.39
C LEU A 10 -4.02 -14.10 -2.13
N VAL A 11 -2.97 -14.09 -2.94
CA VAL A 11 -2.74 -13.05 -3.95
C VAL A 11 -3.08 -13.60 -5.34
N VAL A 12 -3.45 -12.72 -6.26
CA VAL A 12 -3.74 -13.07 -7.65
C VAL A 12 -2.49 -12.89 -8.50
N LEU A 13 -2.01 -13.97 -9.10
CA LEU A 13 -0.89 -13.93 -10.03
C LEU A 13 -1.30 -13.36 -11.39
N ILE A 14 -0.35 -12.69 -12.06
CA ILE A 14 -0.56 -12.06 -13.36
C ILE A 14 0.32 -12.77 -14.40
N GLY A 15 -0.33 -13.21 -15.47
CA GLY A 15 0.33 -13.83 -16.61
C GLY A 15 1.01 -12.84 -17.57
N PRO A 16 1.77 -13.35 -18.54
CA PRO A 16 2.44 -12.52 -19.54
C PRO A 16 1.51 -11.67 -20.40
N ASP A 17 0.23 -12.05 -20.47
CA ASP A 17 -0.84 -11.31 -21.17
C ASP A 17 -1.50 -10.21 -20.31
N GLY A 18 -0.99 -9.99 -19.09
CA GLY A 18 -1.53 -9.03 -18.14
C GLY A 18 -2.83 -9.45 -17.44
N ARG A 19 -3.22 -10.72 -17.58
CA ARG A 19 -4.47 -11.26 -17.00
C ARG A 19 -4.19 -12.14 -15.78
N PRO A 20 -5.19 -12.34 -14.91
CA PRO A 20 -5.09 -13.29 -13.82
C PRO A 20 -4.70 -14.68 -14.31
N ALA A 21 -3.65 -15.25 -13.72
CA ALA A 21 -3.05 -16.53 -14.12
C ALA A 21 -2.95 -17.53 -12.96
N GLY A 22 -3.73 -17.33 -11.91
CA GLY A 22 -3.75 -18.21 -10.74
C GLY A 22 -3.64 -17.44 -9.44
N THR A 23 -3.37 -18.17 -8.38
CA THR A 23 -3.25 -17.61 -7.02
C THR A 23 -2.04 -18.18 -6.30
N HIS A 24 -1.56 -17.47 -5.28
CA HIS A 24 -0.49 -17.94 -4.41
C HIS A 24 -0.77 -17.50 -2.97
N PRO A 25 -0.40 -18.30 -1.94
CA PRO A 25 -0.47 -17.85 -0.55
C PRO A 25 0.36 -16.58 -0.32
N LYS A 26 -0.26 -15.53 0.22
CA LYS A 26 0.40 -14.26 0.49
C LYS A 26 1.61 -14.41 1.41
N ALA A 27 1.53 -15.31 2.40
CA ALA A 27 2.60 -15.54 3.36
C ALA A 27 3.92 -16.00 2.72
N THR A 28 3.89 -16.55 1.50
CA THR A 28 5.05 -17.15 0.84
C THR A 28 5.29 -16.65 -0.59
N VAL A 29 4.52 -15.67 -1.06
CA VAL A 29 4.66 -15.15 -2.43
C VAL A 29 5.96 -14.37 -2.62
N HIS A 30 6.39 -13.60 -1.63
CA HIS A 30 7.60 -12.79 -1.70
C HIS A 30 8.84 -13.63 -1.41
N THR A 31 9.68 -13.80 -2.42
CA THR A 31 10.93 -14.57 -2.40
C THR A 31 12.01 -13.83 -3.20
N THR A 32 13.15 -14.42 -3.40
CA THR A 32 14.18 -13.91 -4.33
C THR A 32 13.75 -13.99 -5.80
N ASN A 33 12.67 -14.72 -6.09
CA ASN A 33 12.09 -14.88 -7.43
C ASN A 33 10.56 -14.77 -7.37
N THR A 34 10.06 -13.66 -6.85
CA THR A 34 8.64 -13.36 -6.69
C THR A 34 7.93 -13.28 -8.05
N PRO A 35 6.83 -14.00 -8.25
CA PRO A 35 6.02 -13.86 -9.46
C PRO A 35 5.28 -12.53 -9.48
N LEU A 36 4.99 -12.02 -10.69
CA LEU A 36 4.14 -10.84 -10.85
C LEU A 36 2.74 -11.13 -10.30
N HIS A 37 2.25 -10.24 -9.44
CA HIS A 37 0.94 -10.39 -8.82
C HIS A 37 0.23 -9.05 -8.60
N TYR A 38 -1.07 -9.09 -8.34
CA TYR A 38 -1.89 -7.92 -8.08
C TYR A 38 -1.68 -7.37 -6.66
N ALA A 39 -1.53 -6.05 -6.60
CA ALA A 39 -1.51 -5.28 -5.37
C ALA A 39 -2.28 -3.96 -5.58
N PHE A 40 -2.30 -3.11 -4.58
CA PHE A 40 -2.66 -1.69 -4.68
C PHE A 40 -1.86 -0.89 -3.66
N SER A 41 -1.68 0.39 -3.96
CA SER A 41 -1.24 1.41 -3.01
C SER A 41 -2.33 2.44 -2.79
N CYS A 42 -2.40 3.01 -1.59
CA CYS A 42 -3.32 4.10 -1.29
C CYS A 42 -2.64 5.21 -0.49
N TYR A 43 -2.95 6.45 -0.85
CA TYR A 43 -2.65 7.64 -0.07
C TYR A 43 -3.94 8.12 0.59
N LEU A 44 -3.96 8.14 1.92
CA LEU A 44 -5.08 8.62 2.69
C LEU A 44 -4.87 10.09 3.04
N THR A 45 -5.91 10.88 2.87
CA THR A 45 -5.91 12.29 3.22
C THR A 45 -6.98 12.59 4.27
N ARG A 46 -6.78 13.65 5.01
CA ARG A 46 -7.82 14.29 5.84
C ARG A 46 -8.48 15.44 5.07
N PRO A 47 -9.67 15.91 5.52
CA PRO A 47 -10.34 17.08 4.91
C PRO A 47 -9.51 18.36 4.92
N ASP A 48 -8.52 18.46 5.78
CA ASP A 48 -7.58 19.59 5.87
C ASP A 48 -6.38 19.48 4.90
N GLY A 49 -6.37 18.47 4.04
CA GLY A 49 -5.32 18.25 3.02
C GLY A 49 -4.06 17.56 3.55
N GLN A 50 -4.03 17.12 4.81
CA GLN A 50 -2.91 16.34 5.32
C GLN A 50 -2.94 14.91 4.76
N VAL A 51 -1.78 14.38 4.44
CA VAL A 51 -1.54 13.03 3.91
C VAL A 51 -0.95 12.15 4.99
N LEU A 52 -1.47 10.94 5.14
CA LEU A 52 -0.93 9.95 6.06
C LEU A 52 0.31 9.27 5.45
N LEU A 53 1.42 9.33 6.16
CA LEU A 53 2.56 8.45 5.96
C LEU A 53 2.63 7.42 7.08
N THR A 54 3.00 6.19 6.75
CA THR A 54 3.20 5.12 7.71
C THR A 54 4.63 4.60 7.66
N ARG A 55 5.12 4.15 8.80
CA ARG A 55 6.36 3.40 8.91
C ARG A 55 6.02 1.93 9.07
N ARG A 56 6.53 1.09 8.19
CA ARG A 56 6.28 -0.35 8.21
C ARG A 56 6.76 -0.96 9.53
N ALA A 57 5.98 -1.87 10.09
CA ALA A 57 6.36 -2.58 11.31
C ALA A 57 7.72 -3.27 11.15
N LEU A 58 8.52 -3.27 12.21
CA LEU A 58 9.87 -3.85 12.21
C LEU A 58 9.88 -5.38 12.02
N ALA A 59 8.75 -6.02 12.30
CA ALA A 59 8.55 -7.45 12.10
C ALA A 59 8.15 -7.85 10.66
N LYS A 60 7.97 -6.88 9.76
CA LYS A 60 7.63 -7.17 8.36
C LYS A 60 8.77 -7.91 7.66
N PRO A 61 8.47 -8.95 6.86
CA PRO A 61 9.49 -9.71 6.13
C PRO A 61 10.19 -8.88 5.04
N THR A 62 9.49 -7.88 4.46
CA THR A 62 10.02 -7.01 3.41
C THR A 62 10.00 -5.57 3.87
N TRP A 63 11.08 -4.82 3.58
CA TRP A 63 11.26 -3.40 3.95
C TRP A 63 10.80 -3.06 5.38
N PRO A 64 11.28 -3.77 6.44
CA PRO A 64 10.94 -3.43 7.81
C PRO A 64 11.44 -2.03 8.16
N GLY A 65 10.61 -1.25 8.85
CA GLY A 65 10.95 0.08 9.36
C GLY A 65 11.09 1.18 8.29
N VAL A 66 10.74 0.93 7.03
CA VAL A 66 10.78 1.92 5.96
C VAL A 66 9.51 2.78 5.99
N TRP A 67 9.67 4.09 5.79
CA TRP A 67 8.54 4.99 5.60
C TRP A 67 7.94 4.82 4.20
N THR A 68 6.62 4.90 4.11
CA THR A 68 5.89 4.66 2.88
C THR A 68 4.57 5.44 2.84
N ASN A 69 3.83 5.31 1.72
CA ASN A 69 2.45 5.76 1.59
C ASN A 69 1.55 5.18 2.69
N SER A 70 0.30 5.58 2.74
CA SER A 70 -0.58 5.30 3.88
C SER A 70 -0.83 3.82 4.10
N MET A 71 -1.07 3.07 3.04
CA MET A 71 -1.23 1.61 3.09
C MET A 71 -1.08 0.97 1.72
N CYS A 72 -0.78 -0.31 1.71
CA CYS A 72 -0.75 -1.18 0.54
C CYS A 72 -1.49 -2.47 0.85
N GLY A 73 -1.84 -3.22 -0.19
CA GLY A 73 -2.47 -4.53 0.02
C GLY A 73 -2.65 -5.29 -1.27
N HIS A 74 -3.19 -6.48 -1.15
CA HIS A 74 -3.42 -7.37 -2.27
C HIS A 74 -4.90 -7.70 -2.35
N PRO A 75 -5.56 -7.44 -3.48
CA PRO A 75 -6.90 -7.98 -3.73
C PRO A 75 -6.86 -9.51 -3.75
N GLY A 76 -7.79 -10.13 -3.05
CA GLY A 76 -7.98 -11.57 -3.11
C GLY A 76 -8.68 -12.00 -4.41
N PRO A 77 -8.76 -13.33 -4.68
CA PRO A 77 -9.48 -13.85 -5.84
C PRO A 77 -10.92 -13.38 -5.88
N GLY A 78 -11.31 -12.70 -6.96
CA GLY A 78 -12.65 -12.15 -7.14
C GLY A 78 -12.96 -10.87 -6.33
N GLU A 79 -12.02 -10.37 -5.56
CA GLU A 79 -12.16 -9.12 -4.84
C GLU A 79 -11.81 -7.93 -5.74
N THR A 80 -12.62 -6.87 -5.71
CA THR A 80 -12.27 -5.62 -6.40
C THR A 80 -11.19 -4.86 -5.64
N PRO A 81 -10.36 -4.04 -6.32
CA PRO A 81 -9.36 -3.21 -5.64
C PRO A 81 -9.96 -2.31 -4.55
N GLU A 82 -11.16 -1.75 -4.76
CA GLU A 82 -11.85 -0.90 -3.79
C GLU A 82 -12.31 -1.70 -2.56
N ALA A 83 -12.79 -2.94 -2.75
CA ALA A 83 -13.15 -3.81 -1.63
C ALA A 83 -11.92 -4.18 -0.80
N ALA A 84 -10.83 -4.54 -1.47
CA ALA A 84 -9.54 -4.82 -0.84
C ALA A 84 -9.01 -3.60 -0.06
N LEU A 85 -9.13 -2.40 -0.64
CA LEU A 85 -8.72 -1.15 -0.02
C LEU A 85 -9.47 -0.93 1.31
N ARG A 86 -10.81 -1.07 1.32
CA ARG A 86 -11.62 -0.92 2.54
C ARG A 86 -11.30 -1.98 3.59
N ARG A 87 -11.12 -3.22 3.16
CA ARG A 87 -10.73 -4.32 4.05
C ARG A 87 -9.36 -4.05 4.71
N ARG A 88 -8.35 -3.65 3.92
CA ARG A 88 -7.01 -3.37 4.42
C ARG A 88 -6.97 -2.13 5.30
N ALA A 89 -7.72 -1.08 4.98
CA ALA A 89 -7.85 0.10 5.85
C ALA A 89 -8.35 -0.27 7.24
N SER A 90 -9.32 -1.18 7.32
CA SER A 90 -9.78 -1.71 8.60
C SER A 90 -8.72 -2.54 9.32
N GLN A 91 -8.02 -3.42 8.61
CA GLN A 91 -7.04 -4.34 9.20
C GLN A 91 -5.74 -3.64 9.63
N GLU A 92 -5.23 -2.72 8.81
CA GLU A 92 -3.95 -2.03 9.06
C GLU A 92 -4.11 -0.79 9.93
N LEU A 93 -5.18 -0.02 9.72
CA LEU A 93 -5.32 1.32 10.29
C LEU A 93 -6.54 1.48 11.22
N GLY A 94 -7.31 0.40 11.42
CA GLY A 94 -8.51 0.44 12.27
C GLY A 94 -9.63 1.33 11.73
N ILE A 95 -9.59 1.71 10.46
CA ILE A 95 -10.59 2.56 9.82
C ILE A 95 -11.83 1.72 9.52
N SER A 96 -13.01 2.15 9.98
CA SER A 96 -14.25 1.48 9.61
C SER A 96 -14.50 1.57 8.10
N PRO A 97 -15.16 0.59 7.47
CA PRO A 97 -15.48 0.65 6.04
C PRO A 97 -16.25 1.91 5.62
N ALA A 98 -17.07 2.46 6.53
CA ALA A 98 -17.79 3.71 6.32
C ALA A 98 -16.94 4.98 6.59
N GLY A 99 -15.72 4.84 7.11
CA GLY A 99 -14.81 5.94 7.40
C GLY A 99 -13.86 6.29 6.23
N LEU A 100 -14.00 5.61 5.10
CA LEU A 100 -13.27 5.89 3.87
C LEU A 100 -14.22 6.47 2.83
N ASP A 101 -14.00 7.74 2.50
CA ASP A 101 -14.76 8.46 1.49
C ASP A 101 -13.90 8.75 0.24
N ASP A 102 -14.58 9.08 -0.86
CA ASP A 102 -13.97 9.58 -2.10
C ASP A 102 -12.74 8.76 -2.58
N ALA A 103 -12.86 7.44 -2.59
CA ALA A 103 -11.79 6.59 -3.12
C ALA A 103 -11.66 6.81 -4.64
N ARG A 104 -10.52 7.38 -5.06
CA ARG A 104 -10.22 7.71 -6.46
C ARG A 104 -9.00 6.97 -6.94
N LEU A 105 -9.09 6.40 -8.13
CA LEU A 105 -7.96 5.78 -8.83
C LEU A 105 -7.13 6.89 -9.52
N ILE A 106 -5.88 7.04 -9.12
CA ILE A 106 -4.98 8.10 -9.60
C ILE A 106 -3.99 7.58 -10.66
N LEU A 107 -3.38 6.41 -10.40
CA LEU A 107 -2.44 5.77 -11.32
C LEU A 107 -2.95 4.34 -11.62
N PRO A 108 -3.75 4.15 -12.67
CA PRO A 108 -4.36 2.85 -12.97
C PRO A 108 -3.34 1.78 -13.41
N ASP A 109 -2.30 2.19 -14.11
CA ASP A 109 -1.35 1.30 -14.77
C ASP A 109 0.01 1.22 -14.07
N PHE A 110 0.09 1.69 -12.81
CA PHE A 110 1.35 1.65 -12.08
C PHE A 110 1.73 0.20 -11.76
N SER A 111 2.98 -0.11 -12.00
CA SER A 111 3.60 -1.38 -11.63
C SER A 111 5.06 -1.14 -11.24
N TYR A 112 5.60 -1.98 -10.40
CA TYR A 112 7.00 -1.88 -9.99
C TYR A 112 7.61 -3.24 -9.70
N ARG A 113 8.94 -3.24 -9.69
CA ARG A 113 9.75 -4.36 -9.22
C ARG A 113 10.90 -3.82 -8.38
N ALA A 114 10.95 -4.22 -7.12
CA ALA A 114 11.98 -3.80 -6.19
C ALA A 114 12.56 -4.99 -5.44
N THR A 115 13.83 -4.88 -5.06
CA THR A 115 14.53 -5.90 -4.26
C THR A 115 15.00 -5.25 -2.97
N ASP A 116 14.67 -5.83 -1.83
CA ASP A 116 15.10 -5.32 -0.54
C ASP A 116 16.55 -5.74 -0.18
N SER A 117 17.03 -5.27 0.96
CA SER A 117 18.39 -5.56 1.42
C SER A 117 18.62 -7.05 1.76
N SER A 118 17.57 -7.85 1.95
CA SER A 118 17.66 -9.31 2.16
C SER A 118 17.64 -10.10 0.85
N GLY A 119 17.43 -9.44 -0.27
CA GLY A 119 17.31 -10.05 -1.60
C GLY A 119 15.89 -10.49 -1.96
N ILE A 120 14.90 -10.21 -1.10
CA ILE A 120 13.49 -10.51 -1.41
C ILE A 120 12.97 -9.48 -2.41
N VAL A 121 12.23 -9.97 -3.38
CA VAL A 121 11.64 -9.18 -4.47
C VAL A 121 10.16 -8.92 -4.21
N GLU A 122 9.71 -7.70 -4.44
CA GLU A 122 8.30 -7.37 -4.71
C GLU A 122 8.16 -7.04 -6.20
N TRP A 123 7.20 -7.65 -6.87
CA TRP A 123 6.91 -7.42 -8.28
C TRP A 123 5.41 -7.41 -8.48
N GLU A 124 4.86 -6.22 -8.69
CA GLU A 124 3.44 -5.98 -8.55
C GLU A 124 2.88 -5.12 -9.69
N VAL A 125 1.68 -5.47 -10.14
CA VAL A 125 0.74 -4.56 -10.79
C VAL A 125 -0.04 -3.89 -9.66
N CYS A 126 0.21 -2.60 -9.44
CA CYS A 126 -0.12 -1.92 -8.19
C CYS A 126 -0.81 -0.56 -8.44
N PRO A 127 -2.06 -0.54 -8.95
CA PRO A 127 -2.78 0.72 -9.12
C PRO A 127 -2.77 1.55 -7.83
N VAL A 128 -2.67 2.88 -7.99
CA VAL A 128 -2.55 3.81 -6.88
C VAL A 128 -3.85 4.59 -6.70
N PHE A 129 -4.37 4.51 -5.49
CA PHE A 129 -5.58 5.21 -5.06
C PHE A 129 -5.27 6.37 -4.12
N MET A 130 -6.20 7.29 -4.04
CA MET A 130 -6.35 8.24 -2.93
C MET A 130 -7.74 8.11 -2.34
N ALA A 131 -7.85 8.30 -1.03
CA ALA A 131 -9.14 8.34 -0.34
C ALA A 131 -9.09 9.30 0.84
N VAL A 132 -10.25 9.81 1.25
CA VAL A 132 -10.40 10.70 2.40
C VAL A 132 -10.78 9.89 3.62
N VAL A 133 -10.12 10.14 4.75
CA VAL A 133 -10.45 9.53 6.05
C VAL A 133 -11.21 10.53 6.89
N ALA A 134 -12.42 10.16 7.28
CA ALA A 134 -13.20 10.87 8.28
C ALA A 134 -13.01 10.19 9.64
N GLY A 135 -12.30 10.85 10.55
CA GLY A 135 -12.12 10.38 11.92
C GLY A 135 -10.68 9.93 12.26
N GLU A 136 -10.57 9.28 13.40
CA GLU A 136 -9.29 8.82 13.93
C GLU A 136 -8.89 7.46 13.33
N ILE A 137 -7.59 7.21 13.30
CA ILE A 137 -7.02 5.92 12.93
C ILE A 137 -6.50 5.20 14.18
N ALA A 138 -6.53 3.86 14.14
CA ALA A 138 -5.97 2.99 15.19
C ALA A 138 -5.08 1.93 14.52
N PRO A 139 -3.84 2.30 14.13
CA PRO A 139 -2.96 1.41 13.40
C PRO A 139 -2.64 0.13 14.17
N ASN A 140 -2.69 -1.00 13.44
CA ASN A 140 -2.27 -2.28 13.96
C ASN A 140 -0.74 -2.32 14.09
N PRO A 141 -0.16 -2.54 15.27
CA PRO A 141 1.28 -2.54 15.49
C PRO A 141 2.02 -3.69 14.75
N GLU A 142 1.32 -4.73 14.33
CA GLU A 142 1.90 -5.78 13.47
C GLU A 142 2.10 -5.31 12.02
N GLU A 143 1.43 -4.24 11.62
CA GLU A 143 1.48 -3.68 10.27
C GLU A 143 2.25 -2.36 10.23
N VAL A 144 2.02 -1.48 11.23
CA VAL A 144 2.52 -0.10 11.28
C VAL A 144 3.22 0.16 12.60
N ASP A 145 4.49 0.52 12.55
CA ASP A 145 5.31 0.90 13.71
C ASP A 145 4.98 2.32 14.19
N SER A 146 4.88 3.26 13.25
CA SER A 146 4.62 4.67 13.52
C SER A 146 3.96 5.35 12.30
N TRP A 147 3.37 6.51 12.51
CA TRP A 147 2.70 7.26 11.44
C TRP A 147 2.75 8.76 11.68
N GLN A 148 2.59 9.52 10.59
CA GLN A 148 2.53 10.98 10.63
C GLN A 148 1.53 11.51 9.59
N TRP A 149 0.83 12.58 9.96
CA TRP A 149 0.04 13.37 9.05
C TRP A 149 0.84 14.60 8.64
N LEU A 150 1.00 14.83 7.35
CA LEU A 150 1.82 15.90 6.79
C LEU A 150 1.08 16.59 5.63
N PRO A 151 1.25 17.91 5.45
CA PRO A 151 0.84 18.55 4.21
C PRO A 151 1.46 17.86 2.98
N GLY A 152 0.69 17.70 1.91
CA GLY A 152 1.20 17.03 0.69
C GLY A 152 2.49 17.63 0.15
N ALA A 153 2.65 18.97 0.23
CA ALA A 153 3.89 19.65 -0.15
C ALA A 153 5.10 19.21 0.68
N ASP A 154 4.90 18.92 1.97
CA ASP A 154 5.96 18.46 2.86
C ASP A 154 6.34 17.01 2.57
N VAL A 155 5.36 16.16 2.24
CA VAL A 155 5.59 14.80 1.76
C VAL A 155 6.51 14.81 0.52
N LEU A 156 6.19 15.64 -0.48
CA LEU A 156 6.99 15.74 -1.70
C LEU A 156 8.42 16.23 -1.40
N ARG A 157 8.57 17.27 -0.58
CA ARG A 157 9.90 17.78 -0.19
C ARG A 157 10.72 16.74 0.59
N ALA A 158 10.09 16.00 1.50
CA ALA A 158 10.76 14.98 2.28
C ALA A 158 11.31 13.85 1.40
N VAL A 159 10.50 13.35 0.46
CA VAL A 159 10.92 12.29 -0.47
C VAL A 159 12.04 12.77 -1.40
N GLU A 160 11.98 14.00 -1.87
CA GLU A 160 13.04 14.59 -2.71
C GLU A 160 14.35 14.79 -1.95
N ALA A 161 14.26 15.26 -0.70
CA ALA A 161 15.44 15.54 0.12
C ALA A 161 16.10 14.29 0.71
N THR A 162 15.31 13.26 1.04
CA THR A 162 15.78 12.06 1.74
C THR A 162 15.20 10.77 1.14
N PRO A 163 15.41 10.51 -0.17
CA PRO A 163 14.75 9.39 -0.86
C PRO A 163 15.07 8.01 -0.26
N PHE A 164 16.21 7.85 0.38
CA PHE A 164 16.66 6.59 0.99
C PHE A 164 15.83 6.17 2.23
N VAL A 165 15.05 7.07 2.81
CA VAL A 165 14.17 6.80 3.96
C VAL A 165 12.88 6.13 3.53
N PHE A 166 12.48 6.33 2.28
CA PHE A 166 11.17 5.94 1.75
C PHE A 166 11.24 4.68 0.88
N SER A 167 10.12 3.98 0.84
CA SER A 167 9.98 2.78 0.01
C SER A 167 10.20 3.08 -1.48
N PRO A 168 10.79 2.13 -2.25
CA PRO A 168 11.04 2.34 -3.67
C PRO A 168 9.75 2.61 -4.46
N TRP A 169 8.66 1.88 -4.17
CA TRP A 169 7.38 2.10 -4.87
C TRP A 169 6.81 3.50 -4.62
N MET A 170 6.87 4.01 -3.38
CA MET A 170 6.40 5.37 -3.08
C MET A 170 7.20 6.42 -3.87
N ARG A 171 8.52 6.25 -3.97
CA ARG A 171 9.38 7.13 -4.75
C ARG A 171 8.99 7.13 -6.22
N GLU A 172 8.86 5.94 -6.82
CA GLU A 172 8.45 5.77 -8.22
C GLU A 172 7.04 6.31 -8.47
N GLN A 173 6.08 6.10 -7.55
CA GLN A 173 4.73 6.67 -7.64
C GLN A 173 4.77 8.21 -7.66
N LEU A 174 5.61 8.81 -6.84
CA LEU A 174 5.74 10.28 -6.75
C LEU A 174 6.50 10.92 -7.93
N ASP A 175 7.08 10.15 -8.83
CA ASP A 175 7.57 10.65 -10.12
C ASP A 175 6.42 10.97 -11.09
N HIS A 176 5.22 10.45 -10.84
CA HIS A 176 4.04 10.71 -11.66
C HIS A 176 3.37 12.05 -11.32
N THR A 177 3.29 12.94 -12.31
CA THR A 177 2.67 14.27 -12.16
C THR A 177 1.21 14.21 -11.67
N ALA A 178 0.46 13.19 -12.05
CA ALA A 178 -0.94 13.04 -11.64
C ALA A 178 -1.06 12.88 -10.12
N LEU A 179 -0.22 12.02 -9.50
CA LEU A 179 -0.23 11.83 -8.06
C LEU A 179 0.29 13.08 -7.32
N ARG A 180 1.38 13.69 -7.81
CA ARG A 180 1.91 14.94 -7.22
C ARG A 180 0.85 16.05 -7.18
N LYS A 181 0.11 16.24 -8.28
CA LYS A 181 -0.99 17.22 -8.33
C LYS A 181 -2.12 16.87 -7.34
N ALA A 182 -2.48 15.60 -7.25
CA ALA A 182 -3.53 15.15 -6.35
C ALA A 182 -3.17 15.33 -4.86
N LEU A 183 -1.88 15.22 -4.51
CA LEU A 183 -1.40 15.46 -3.14
C LEU A 183 -1.31 16.95 -2.77
N LEU A 184 -1.32 17.84 -3.77
CA LEU A 184 -1.25 19.30 -3.57
C LEU A 184 -2.62 19.97 -3.66
N ALA A 185 -3.67 19.24 -4.03
CA ALA A 185 -5.04 19.74 -4.15
C ALA A 185 -5.74 19.82 -2.81
#